data_f6a9c2f45013fcbb9514390acb0c1c76
#
_entry.id   f6a9c2f45013fcbb9514390acb0c1c76
#
_cell.length_a   1.000
_cell.length_b   1.000
_cell.length_c   1.000
_cell.angle_alpha   90.00
_cell.angle_beta   90.00
_cell.angle_gamma   90.00
#
_symmetry.space_group_name_H-M   'P 1'
#
loop_
_entity.id
_entity.type
_entity.pdbx_description
1 polymer ?
#
loop_
_entity_poly.entity_id
_entity_poly.type
_entity_poly.pdbx_seq_one_letter_code
_entity_poly.pdbx_strand_id
1 'polypeptide(L)'
;YTLSLHDALPILYRYALRHECIVLKYERAAFLTIAGTTEYSEDKKMLDGYTMDVLEQRIGYCFHNKALLKQALTHSSYTNEQKINKTENYERIEFLGDAVLELVSSDFLFREHPDVPEGELTKMRASMVCEPSLAFCARDLELGQFMLLGKGEENTGGRRRDSITSDGMEAMIGAIYLDGGMQPAKAFIDRFILSDLEDKRLFYDSKSNLQELIQGKLKKEFEYRLLEESGPEHDKTFVVEIDMEGECLGRGQGRTKKAAEQQAAYEALLLLRDRGYVFKKY
;
A
#
# COMPACT_ATOMS: atom_id res chain seq x y z
N TYR A 1 -32.62 -12.48 -13.12
CA TYR A 1 -31.61 -12.73 -12.10
C TYR A 1 -31.56 -11.49 -11.21
N THR A 2 -32.21 -11.54 -10.04
CA THR A 2 -32.19 -10.51 -9.01
C THR A 2 -30.99 -10.80 -8.11
N LEU A 3 -29.97 -9.95 -8.17
CA LEU A 3 -28.86 -9.93 -7.19
C LEU A 3 -29.46 -9.68 -5.79
N SER A 4 -29.08 -10.54 -4.85
CA SER A 4 -29.48 -10.40 -3.45
C SER A 4 -28.89 -9.11 -2.87
N LEU A 5 -29.63 -8.45 -1.99
CA LEU A 5 -29.15 -7.23 -1.28
C LEU A 5 -27.83 -7.48 -0.51
N HIS A 6 -27.53 -8.73 -0.18
CA HIS A 6 -26.29 -9.15 0.51
C HIS A 6 -25.04 -9.07 -0.38
N ASP A 7 -25.20 -9.26 -1.70
CA ASP A 7 -24.09 -9.23 -2.67
C ASP A 7 -23.78 -7.80 -3.13
N ALA A 8 -24.74 -6.87 -2.99
CA ALA A 8 -24.58 -5.47 -3.36
C ALA A 8 -23.97 -4.59 -2.24
N LEU A 9 -24.11 -4.99 -0.97
CA LEU A 9 -23.61 -4.22 0.18
C LEU A 9 -22.09 -3.97 0.18
N PRO A 10 -21.21 -4.92 -0.18
CA PRO A 10 -19.78 -4.67 -0.24
C PRO A 10 -19.39 -3.65 -1.33
N ILE A 11 -20.09 -3.67 -2.46
CA ILE A 11 -19.83 -2.78 -3.60
C ILE A 11 -20.29 -1.35 -3.29
N LEU A 12 -21.48 -1.19 -2.69
CA LEU A 12 -22.01 0.10 -2.27
C LEU A 12 -21.18 0.71 -1.13
N TYR A 13 -20.69 -0.09 -0.20
CA TYR A 13 -19.82 0.36 0.88
C TYR A 13 -18.45 0.83 0.37
N ARG A 14 -17.86 0.15 -0.62
CA ARG A 14 -16.64 0.60 -1.31
C ARG A 14 -16.85 1.90 -2.10
N TYR A 15 -18.02 2.06 -2.71
CA TYR A 15 -18.35 3.27 -3.45
C TYR A 15 -18.54 4.46 -2.49
N ALA A 16 -19.19 4.25 -1.35
CA ALA A 16 -19.37 5.27 -0.31
C ALA A 16 -18.04 5.71 0.30
N LEU A 17 -17.13 4.78 0.64
CA LEU A 17 -15.81 5.10 1.17
C LEU A 17 -14.94 5.90 0.18
N ARG A 18 -15.01 5.61 -1.12
CA ARG A 18 -14.33 6.42 -2.14
C ARG A 18 -14.95 7.82 -2.28
N HIS A 19 -16.25 7.95 -2.18
CA HIS A 19 -16.93 9.24 -2.25
C HIS A 19 -16.76 10.09 -0.98
N GLU A 20 -16.78 9.50 0.20
CA GLU A 20 -16.48 10.22 1.45
C GLU A 20 -15.03 10.71 1.50
N CYS A 21 -14.06 9.95 1.01
CA CYS A 21 -12.68 10.43 0.84
C CYS A 21 -12.57 11.63 -0.12
N ILE A 22 -13.42 11.69 -1.16
CA ILE A 22 -13.44 12.83 -2.10
C ILE A 22 -14.07 14.05 -1.44
N VAL A 23 -15.19 13.89 -0.73
CA VAL A 23 -15.86 15.00 -0.01
C VAL A 23 -14.93 15.57 1.08
N LEU A 24 -14.25 14.72 1.87
CA LEU A 24 -13.29 15.16 2.88
C LEU A 24 -12.06 15.86 2.25
N LYS A 25 -11.64 15.50 1.03
CA LYS A 25 -10.59 16.23 0.31
C LYS A 25 -11.03 17.65 -0.09
N TYR A 26 -12.27 17.83 -0.50
CA TYR A 26 -12.81 19.17 -0.86
C TYR A 26 -13.02 20.05 0.37
N GLU A 27 -13.53 19.51 1.47
CA GLU A 27 -13.67 20.28 2.72
C GLU A 27 -12.30 20.67 3.32
N ARG A 28 -11.28 19.80 3.20
CA ARG A 28 -9.93 20.09 3.65
C ARG A 28 -9.24 21.17 2.82
N ALA A 29 -9.44 21.18 1.51
CA ALA A 29 -8.93 22.25 0.63
C ALA A 29 -9.57 23.61 0.97
N ALA A 30 -10.87 23.65 1.29
CA ALA A 30 -11.58 24.86 1.70
C ALA A 30 -11.11 25.35 3.08
N PHE A 31 -10.80 24.46 4.03
CA PHE A 31 -10.33 24.83 5.37
C PHE A 31 -8.91 25.40 5.36
N LEU A 32 -8.02 24.86 4.51
CA LEU A 32 -6.63 25.36 4.36
C LEU A 32 -6.54 26.72 3.65
N THR A 33 -7.56 27.09 2.89
CA THR A 33 -7.62 28.39 2.20
C THR A 33 -8.08 29.53 3.13
N ILE A 34 -8.74 29.20 4.25
CA ILE A 34 -9.24 30.17 5.23
C ILE A 34 -8.24 30.47 6.35
N ALA A 35 -7.31 29.52 6.63
CA ALA A 35 -6.26 29.69 7.64
C ALA A 35 -4.96 30.21 6.99
N GLY A 36 -5.00 31.46 6.56
CA GLY A 36 -3.79 32.20 6.16
C GLY A 36 -2.86 32.45 7.33
N THR A 37 -1.62 32.01 7.18
CA THR A 37 -0.39 32.50 7.85
C THR A 37 -0.40 32.67 9.36
N THR A 38 0.22 31.75 10.10
CA THR A 38 1.18 32.06 11.19
C THR A 38 1.84 30.80 11.79
N GLU A 39 3.15 30.88 11.97
CA GLU A 39 4.06 30.18 12.90
C GLU A 39 4.08 28.63 13.00
N TYR A 40 5.07 28.07 12.35
CA TYR A 40 5.38 26.66 12.13
C TYR A 40 5.96 25.89 13.35
N SER A 41 5.99 26.41 14.57
CA SER A 41 6.75 25.79 15.67
C SER A 41 5.94 25.20 16.83
N GLU A 42 4.69 25.62 17.04
CA GLU A 42 3.81 25.03 18.08
C GLU A 42 2.80 24.02 17.54
N ASP A 43 2.48 24.06 16.27
CA ASP A 43 1.53 23.16 15.59
C ASP A 43 2.00 21.69 15.51
N LYS A 44 3.31 21.43 15.61
CA LYS A 44 3.86 20.07 15.50
C LYS A 44 3.46 19.15 16.66
N LYS A 45 3.18 19.68 17.85
CA LYS A 45 2.75 18.91 19.03
C LYS A 45 1.24 18.63 19.06
N MET A 46 0.43 19.49 18.46
CA MET A 46 -1.02 19.26 18.31
C MET A 46 -1.36 18.31 17.15
N LEU A 47 -0.54 18.33 16.09
CA LEU A 47 -0.66 17.43 14.94
C LEU A 47 -0.40 15.96 15.34
N ASP A 48 0.48 15.69 16.32
CA ASP A 48 0.85 14.32 16.70
C ASP A 48 -0.32 13.50 17.26
N GLY A 49 -1.18 14.07 18.10
CA GLY A 49 -2.37 13.39 18.65
C GLY A 49 -3.45 13.19 17.59
N TYR A 50 -3.81 14.23 16.86
CA TYR A 50 -4.83 14.19 15.81
C TYR A 50 -4.44 13.25 14.66
N THR A 51 -3.18 13.22 14.29
CA THR A 51 -2.64 12.35 13.24
C THR A 51 -2.75 10.88 13.60
N MET A 52 -2.44 10.50 14.85
CA MET A 52 -2.57 9.12 15.35
C MET A 52 -4.03 8.67 15.40
N ASP A 53 -4.94 9.52 15.89
CA ASP A 53 -6.37 9.20 15.94
C ASP A 53 -6.97 8.97 14.55
N VAL A 54 -6.54 9.75 13.55
CA VAL A 54 -6.93 9.54 12.14
C VAL A 54 -6.43 8.19 11.63
N LEU A 55 -5.20 7.81 11.94
CA LEU A 55 -4.66 6.51 11.53
C LEU A 55 -5.43 5.37 12.21
N GLU A 56 -5.71 5.47 13.51
CA GLU A 56 -6.51 4.46 14.23
C GLU A 56 -7.89 4.26 13.64
N GLN A 57 -8.56 5.35 13.26
CA GLN A 57 -9.84 5.26 12.55
C GLN A 57 -9.71 4.53 11.20
N ARG A 58 -8.64 4.79 10.43
CA ARG A 58 -8.40 4.12 9.15
C ARG A 58 -8.16 2.62 9.32
N ILE A 59 -7.30 2.25 10.27
CA ILE A 59 -6.97 0.84 10.53
C ILE A 59 -8.10 0.10 11.26
N GLY A 60 -9.02 0.83 11.93
CA GLY A 60 -10.11 0.26 12.71
C GLY A 60 -9.65 -0.37 14.02
N TYR A 61 -8.52 0.10 14.57
CA TYR A 61 -7.96 -0.37 15.82
C TYR A 61 -7.50 0.81 16.69
N CYS A 62 -7.98 0.90 17.93
CA CYS A 62 -7.57 1.91 18.90
C CYS A 62 -6.56 1.31 19.86
N PHE A 63 -5.35 1.86 19.90
CA PHE A 63 -4.28 1.38 20.78
C PHE A 63 -4.55 1.75 22.24
N HIS A 64 -4.42 0.76 23.13
CA HIS A 64 -4.39 0.97 24.58
C HIS A 64 -3.08 1.68 24.98
N ASN A 65 -1.97 1.28 24.36
CA ASN A 65 -0.67 1.90 24.54
C ASN A 65 -0.22 2.64 23.27
N LYS A 66 -0.51 3.93 23.20
CA LYS A 66 -0.13 4.81 22.07
C LYS A 66 1.39 4.87 21.80
N ALA A 67 2.23 4.50 22.78
CA ALA A 67 3.67 4.45 22.57
C ALA A 67 4.07 3.37 21.57
N LEU A 68 3.34 2.25 21.50
CA LEU A 68 3.57 1.20 20.52
C LEU A 68 3.26 1.69 19.09
N LEU A 69 2.14 2.40 18.91
CA LEU A 69 1.81 3.02 17.64
C LEU A 69 2.89 4.03 17.20
N LYS A 70 3.31 4.91 18.13
CA LYS A 70 4.36 5.88 17.85
C LYS A 70 5.67 5.19 17.46
N GLN A 71 6.07 4.15 18.17
CA GLN A 71 7.28 3.40 17.89
C GLN A 71 7.21 2.72 16.51
N ALA A 72 6.07 2.10 16.14
CA ALA A 72 5.87 1.49 14.84
C ALA A 72 5.94 2.48 13.67
N LEU A 73 5.65 3.75 13.93
CA LEU A 73 5.75 4.83 12.93
C LEU A 73 7.12 5.52 12.93
N THR A 74 8.04 5.17 13.82
CA THR A 74 9.32 5.84 13.98
C THR A 74 10.43 5.11 13.23
N HIS A 75 10.89 5.69 12.12
CA HIS A 75 12.02 5.18 11.35
C HIS A 75 13.37 5.45 12.05
N SER A 76 14.37 4.62 11.80
CA SER A 76 15.70 4.74 12.40
C SER A 76 16.41 6.07 12.10
N SER A 77 16.15 6.70 10.96
CA SER A 77 16.67 8.02 10.63
C SER A 77 16.19 9.11 11.61
N TYR A 78 14.94 8.99 12.10
CA TYR A 78 14.38 9.90 13.08
C TYR A 78 15.07 9.76 14.44
N THR A 79 15.22 8.54 14.95
CA THR A 79 15.90 8.28 16.23
C THR A 79 17.35 8.72 16.20
N ASN A 80 18.05 8.52 15.08
CA ASN A 80 19.44 8.96 14.89
C ASN A 80 19.56 10.50 14.92
N GLU A 81 18.67 11.21 14.23
CA GLU A 81 18.67 12.69 14.21
C GLU A 81 18.31 13.28 15.57
N GLN A 82 17.30 12.73 16.24
CA GLN A 82 16.85 13.18 17.56
C GLN A 82 17.73 12.68 18.71
N LYS A 83 18.74 11.86 18.44
CA LYS A 83 19.62 11.23 19.45
C LYS A 83 18.85 10.45 20.52
N ILE A 84 17.75 9.84 20.12
CA ILE A 84 16.93 8.94 20.96
C ILE A 84 17.57 7.55 20.94
N ASN A 85 17.21 6.71 21.92
CA ASN A 85 17.68 5.34 21.98
C ASN A 85 17.34 4.60 20.68
N LYS A 86 18.34 3.93 20.09
CA LYS A 86 18.19 3.17 18.84
C LYS A 86 17.12 2.08 18.88
N THR A 87 16.77 1.59 20.06
CA THR A 87 15.72 0.58 20.24
C THR A 87 14.30 1.16 20.24
N GLU A 88 14.15 2.48 20.14
CA GLU A 88 12.85 3.18 20.09
C GLU A 88 12.35 3.43 18.66
N ASN A 89 13.04 2.92 17.64
CA ASN A 89 12.55 2.86 16.28
C ASN A 89 11.69 1.59 16.03
N TYR A 90 11.18 1.46 14.81
CA TYR A 90 10.28 0.38 14.45
C TYR A 90 10.95 -0.99 14.23
N GLU A 91 12.26 -1.06 13.95
CA GLU A 91 12.95 -2.27 13.49
C GLU A 91 12.70 -3.52 14.35
N ARG A 92 12.61 -3.37 15.69
CA ARG A 92 12.32 -4.49 16.57
C ARG A 92 10.87 -4.94 16.54
N ILE A 93 9.95 -4.00 16.32
CA ILE A 93 8.52 -4.29 16.22
C ILE A 93 8.21 -4.88 14.84
N GLU A 94 8.86 -4.39 13.79
CA GLU A 94 8.88 -4.94 12.43
C GLU A 94 9.27 -6.42 12.43
N PHE A 95 10.43 -6.76 13.03
CA PHE A 95 10.88 -8.14 13.16
C PHE A 95 9.81 -9.07 13.78
N LEU A 96 9.07 -8.59 14.78
CA LEU A 96 7.98 -9.36 15.37
C LEU A 96 6.75 -9.40 14.46
N GLY A 97 6.46 -8.29 13.79
CA GLY A 97 5.32 -8.16 12.87
C GLY A 97 5.46 -9.05 11.64
N ASP A 98 6.66 -9.17 11.08
CA ASP A 98 6.98 -10.11 10.00
C ASP A 98 6.63 -11.55 10.42
N ALA A 99 7.07 -12.01 11.59
CA ALA A 99 6.75 -13.34 12.09
C ALA A 99 5.23 -13.56 12.27
N VAL A 100 4.49 -12.56 12.73
CA VAL A 100 3.02 -12.61 12.86
C VAL A 100 2.36 -12.67 11.48
N LEU A 101 2.81 -11.87 10.53
CA LEU A 101 2.32 -11.83 9.16
C LEU A 101 2.54 -13.18 8.46
N GLU A 102 3.75 -13.74 8.57
CA GLU A 102 4.11 -15.06 8.03
C GLU A 102 3.20 -16.16 8.58
N LEU A 103 2.95 -16.17 9.89
CA LEU A 103 2.06 -17.15 10.53
C LEU A 103 0.63 -17.04 10.04
N VAL A 104 0.08 -15.82 10.04
CA VAL A 104 -1.33 -15.60 9.65
C VAL A 104 -1.54 -15.90 8.17
N SER A 105 -0.61 -15.49 7.31
CA SER A 105 -0.67 -15.77 5.87
C SER A 105 -0.55 -17.26 5.58
N SER A 106 0.28 -17.98 6.32
CA SER A 106 0.42 -19.43 6.20
C SER A 106 -0.85 -20.17 6.63
N ASP A 107 -1.46 -19.79 7.77
CA ASP A 107 -2.71 -20.37 8.25
C ASP A 107 -3.85 -20.13 7.25
N PHE A 108 -3.93 -18.91 6.69
CA PHE A 108 -4.89 -18.56 5.65
C PHE A 108 -4.73 -19.45 4.42
N LEU A 109 -3.54 -19.52 3.84
CA LEU A 109 -3.27 -20.30 2.63
C LEU A 109 -3.51 -21.79 2.84
N PHE A 110 -3.11 -22.33 3.99
CA PHE A 110 -3.32 -23.73 4.33
C PHE A 110 -4.81 -24.12 4.36
N ARG A 111 -5.67 -23.23 4.85
CA ARG A 111 -7.12 -23.46 4.96
C ARG A 111 -7.85 -23.23 3.63
N GLU A 112 -7.49 -22.17 2.90
CA GLU A 112 -8.18 -21.81 1.66
C GLU A 112 -7.76 -22.68 0.46
N HIS A 113 -6.58 -23.31 0.54
CA HIS A 113 -6.02 -24.11 -0.55
C HIS A 113 -5.61 -25.53 -0.12
N PRO A 114 -6.58 -26.38 0.32
CA PRO A 114 -6.27 -27.69 0.90
C PRO A 114 -5.62 -28.68 -0.09
N ASP A 115 -5.83 -28.47 -1.40
CA ASP A 115 -5.32 -29.36 -2.45
C ASP A 115 -4.02 -28.85 -3.09
N VAL A 116 -3.46 -27.73 -2.59
CA VAL A 116 -2.25 -27.13 -3.16
C VAL A 116 -0.99 -27.65 -2.44
N PRO A 117 0.03 -28.16 -3.17
CA PRO A 117 1.28 -28.61 -2.59
C PRO A 117 2.05 -27.51 -1.85
N GLU A 118 2.84 -27.90 -0.82
CA GLU A 118 3.63 -26.99 0.02
C GLU A 118 4.46 -25.99 -0.77
N GLY A 119 5.19 -26.45 -1.81
CA GLY A 119 6.03 -25.57 -2.63
C GLY A 119 5.26 -24.46 -3.35
N GLU A 120 4.00 -24.70 -3.71
CA GLU A 120 3.12 -23.68 -4.30
C GLU A 120 2.58 -22.73 -3.21
N LEU A 121 2.18 -23.25 -2.04
CA LEU A 121 1.77 -22.42 -0.91
C LEU A 121 2.89 -21.47 -0.46
N THR A 122 4.12 -21.94 -0.45
CA THR A 122 5.31 -21.13 -0.15
C THR A 122 5.49 -20.00 -1.16
N LYS A 123 5.34 -20.25 -2.46
CA LYS A 123 5.40 -19.22 -3.50
C LYS A 123 4.24 -18.22 -3.36
N MET A 124 3.04 -18.72 -3.09
CA MET A 124 1.86 -17.86 -2.86
C MET A 124 2.10 -16.94 -1.68
N ARG A 125 2.56 -17.45 -0.53
CA ARG A 125 2.89 -16.64 0.63
C ARG A 125 3.93 -15.58 0.29
N ALA A 126 5.05 -15.97 -0.30
CA ALA A 126 6.11 -15.03 -0.67
C ALA A 126 5.61 -13.89 -1.56
N SER A 127 4.66 -14.14 -2.46
CA SER A 127 4.08 -13.09 -3.30
C SER A 127 3.16 -12.14 -2.53
N MET A 128 2.57 -12.58 -1.41
CA MET A 128 1.64 -11.79 -0.62
C MET A 128 2.33 -10.89 0.40
N VAL A 129 3.44 -11.37 0.98
CA VAL A 129 4.13 -10.70 2.09
C VAL A 129 5.42 -9.98 1.69
N CYS A 130 5.77 -9.94 0.41
CA CYS A 130 6.99 -9.28 -0.04
C CYS A 130 6.87 -7.75 -0.03
N GLU A 131 8.01 -7.07 0.01
CA GLU A 131 8.14 -5.62 0.06
C GLU A 131 7.14 -4.87 -0.86
N PRO A 132 7.10 -5.12 -2.20
CA PRO A 132 6.20 -4.37 -3.06
C PRO A 132 4.70 -4.62 -2.78
N SER A 133 4.32 -5.82 -2.28
CA SER A 133 2.93 -6.12 -1.89
C SER A 133 2.52 -5.32 -0.66
N LEU A 134 3.38 -5.31 0.35
CA LEU A 134 3.16 -4.55 1.57
C LEU A 134 3.19 -3.04 1.31
N ALA A 135 4.10 -2.58 0.46
CA ALA A 135 4.14 -1.17 0.04
C ALA A 135 2.88 -0.75 -0.74
N PHE A 136 2.30 -1.64 -1.54
CA PHE A 136 1.00 -1.40 -2.18
C PHE A 136 -0.10 -1.21 -1.11
N CYS A 137 -0.18 -2.09 -0.12
CA CYS A 137 -1.13 -1.97 0.98
C CYS A 137 -0.89 -0.69 1.81
N ALA A 138 0.37 -0.33 2.04
CA ALA A 138 0.75 0.88 2.76
C ALA A 138 0.32 2.16 2.02
N ARG A 139 0.33 2.16 0.68
CA ARG A 139 -0.18 3.28 -0.14
C ARG A 139 -1.68 3.47 0.02
N ASP A 140 -2.46 2.38 0.05
CA ASP A 140 -3.91 2.44 0.26
C ASP A 140 -4.26 3.03 1.63
N LEU A 141 -3.46 2.72 2.65
CA LEU A 141 -3.56 3.32 3.99
C LEU A 141 -2.99 4.74 4.07
N GLU A 142 -2.26 5.20 3.04
CA GLU A 142 -1.44 6.41 3.08
C GLU A 142 -0.46 6.40 4.28
N LEU A 143 0.05 5.21 4.66
CA LEU A 143 0.85 5.01 5.86
C LEU A 143 2.08 5.93 5.92
N GLY A 144 2.72 6.18 4.77
CA GLY A 144 3.87 7.07 4.67
C GLY A 144 3.63 8.47 5.21
N GLN A 145 2.39 8.98 5.21
CA GLN A 145 2.07 10.31 5.76
C GLN A 145 2.22 10.36 7.29
N PHE A 146 2.09 9.22 7.95
CA PHE A 146 2.15 9.09 9.41
C PHE A 146 3.56 8.74 9.93
N MET A 147 4.49 8.35 9.03
CA MET A 147 5.85 7.97 9.42
C MET A 147 6.65 9.15 9.97
N LEU A 148 7.41 8.91 11.04
CA LEU A 148 8.38 9.86 11.60
C LEU A 148 9.76 9.58 10.99
N LEU A 149 10.21 10.48 10.14
CA LEU A 149 11.46 10.38 9.40
C LEU A 149 12.44 11.48 9.84
N GLY A 150 13.74 11.22 9.79
CA GLY A 150 14.74 12.27 9.87
C GLY A 150 14.74 13.15 8.62
N LYS A 151 15.22 14.40 8.71
CA LYS A 151 15.19 15.38 7.61
C LYS A 151 15.87 14.89 6.34
N GLY A 152 16.99 14.16 6.47
CA GLY A 152 17.67 13.57 5.33
C GLY A 152 16.80 12.60 4.56
N GLU A 153 16.13 11.69 5.27
CA GLU A 153 15.23 10.70 4.70
C GLU A 153 13.96 11.35 4.12
N GLU A 154 13.42 12.33 4.84
CA GLU A 154 12.28 13.13 4.38
C GLU A 154 12.58 13.83 3.04
N ASN A 155 13.73 14.52 2.96
CA ASN A 155 14.14 15.26 1.76
C ASN A 155 14.38 14.36 0.54
N THR A 156 14.76 13.10 0.76
CA THR A 156 14.92 12.10 -0.32
C THR A 156 13.65 11.34 -0.61
N GLY A 157 12.51 11.80 -0.05
CA GLY A 157 11.17 11.24 -0.29
C GLY A 157 10.92 9.90 0.35
N GLY A 158 11.52 9.64 1.50
CA GLY A 158 11.37 8.40 2.28
C GLY A 158 9.93 8.00 2.55
N ARG A 159 9.00 8.97 2.72
CA ARG A 159 7.57 8.70 2.91
C ARG A 159 6.91 7.89 1.78
N ARG A 160 7.52 7.88 0.60
CA ARG A 160 7.02 7.16 -0.58
C ARG A 160 7.94 6.03 -1.00
N ARG A 161 8.96 5.73 -0.20
CA ARG A 161 9.90 4.63 -0.47
C ARG A 161 9.28 3.31 -0.05
N ASP A 162 9.21 2.36 -0.98
CA ASP A 162 8.55 1.08 -0.76
C ASP A 162 9.14 0.31 0.42
N SER A 163 10.47 0.27 0.57
CA SER A 163 11.11 -0.39 1.72
C SER A 163 10.71 0.21 3.07
N ILE A 164 10.60 1.54 3.20
CA ILE A 164 10.20 2.18 4.46
C ILE A 164 8.72 1.94 4.77
N THR A 165 7.87 1.95 3.75
CA THR A 165 6.42 1.78 3.96
C THR A 165 6.02 0.32 4.15
N SER A 166 6.74 -0.63 3.54
CA SER A 166 6.57 -2.07 3.80
C SER A 166 6.97 -2.44 5.22
N ASP A 167 8.17 -2.01 5.66
CA ASP A 167 8.65 -2.21 7.02
C ASP A 167 7.69 -1.57 8.04
N GLY A 168 7.13 -0.40 7.70
CA GLY A 168 6.09 0.27 8.49
C GLY A 168 4.79 -0.55 8.60
N MET A 169 4.40 -1.31 7.56
CA MET A 169 3.26 -2.22 7.62
C MET A 169 3.53 -3.39 8.57
N GLU A 170 4.70 -4.00 8.50
CA GLU A 170 5.10 -5.07 9.43
C GLU A 170 5.18 -4.54 10.86
N ALA A 171 5.78 -3.37 11.06
CA ALA A 171 5.83 -2.74 12.37
C ALA A 171 4.42 -2.43 12.92
N MET A 172 3.47 -2.03 12.08
CA MET A 172 2.08 -1.83 12.48
C MET A 172 1.44 -3.14 12.97
N ILE A 173 1.66 -4.25 12.25
CA ILE A 173 1.20 -5.59 12.64
C ILE A 173 1.78 -5.97 14.00
N GLY A 174 3.09 -5.81 14.19
CA GLY A 174 3.77 -6.10 15.44
C GLY A 174 3.28 -5.25 16.61
N ALA A 175 3.02 -3.96 16.37
CA ALA A 175 2.46 -3.06 17.39
C ALA A 175 1.04 -3.46 17.80
N ILE A 176 0.17 -3.78 16.86
CA ILE A 176 -1.19 -4.27 17.14
C ILE A 176 -1.13 -5.59 17.92
N TYR A 177 -0.23 -6.49 17.52
CA TYR A 177 -0.02 -7.76 18.23
C TYR A 177 0.43 -7.57 19.68
N LEU A 178 1.37 -6.66 19.93
CA LEU A 178 1.85 -6.35 21.29
C LEU A 178 0.78 -5.70 22.15
N ASP A 179 -0.08 -4.88 21.58
CA ASP A 179 -1.12 -4.13 22.28
C ASP A 179 -2.39 -4.95 22.53
N GLY A 180 -2.85 -5.70 21.52
CA GLY A 180 -4.13 -6.40 21.52
C GLY A 180 -4.06 -7.91 21.31
N GLY A 181 -2.89 -8.47 21.02
CA GLY A 181 -2.69 -9.89 20.78
C GLY A 181 -3.03 -10.31 19.34
N MET A 182 -3.11 -11.63 19.13
CA MET A 182 -3.23 -12.24 17.81
C MET A 182 -4.52 -11.88 17.06
N GLN A 183 -5.65 -11.76 17.74
CA GLN A 183 -6.94 -11.56 17.07
C GLN A 183 -7.04 -10.19 16.37
N PRO A 184 -6.72 -9.05 16.99
CA PRO A 184 -6.66 -7.77 16.30
C PRO A 184 -5.60 -7.73 15.20
N ALA A 185 -4.42 -8.33 15.40
CA ALA A 185 -3.38 -8.39 14.38
C ALA A 185 -3.84 -9.19 13.15
N LYS A 186 -4.49 -10.34 13.37
CA LYS A 186 -5.12 -11.13 12.30
C LYS A 186 -6.19 -10.33 11.56
N ALA A 187 -7.07 -9.62 12.28
CA ALA A 187 -8.11 -8.81 11.65
C ALA A 187 -7.53 -7.69 10.77
N PHE A 188 -6.42 -7.08 11.19
CA PHE A 188 -5.69 -6.10 10.39
C PHE A 188 -5.09 -6.74 9.12
N ILE A 189 -4.42 -7.89 9.25
CA ILE A 189 -3.82 -8.63 8.14
C ILE A 189 -4.91 -9.06 7.16
N ASP A 190 -6.00 -9.66 7.64
CA ASP A 190 -7.12 -10.11 6.80
C ASP A 190 -7.70 -8.94 6.00
N ARG A 191 -7.88 -7.77 6.64
CA ARG A 191 -8.50 -6.61 6.01
C ARG A 191 -7.60 -5.90 4.99
N PHE A 192 -6.33 -5.73 5.28
CA PHE A 192 -5.45 -4.88 4.47
C PHE A 192 -4.48 -5.65 3.59
N ILE A 193 -4.14 -6.89 3.95
CA ILE A 193 -3.15 -7.67 3.23
C ILE A 193 -3.79 -8.84 2.49
N LEU A 194 -4.65 -9.62 3.15
CA LEU A 194 -5.27 -10.81 2.57
C LEU A 194 -6.58 -10.53 1.82
N SER A 195 -7.17 -9.33 1.97
CA SER A 195 -8.27 -8.90 1.11
C SER A 195 -7.77 -8.55 -0.28
N ASP A 196 -8.68 -8.69 -1.27
CA ASP A 196 -8.42 -8.26 -2.66
C ASP A 196 -7.13 -8.84 -3.27
N LEU A 197 -6.81 -10.08 -2.91
CA LEU A 197 -5.60 -10.78 -3.36
C LEU A 197 -5.51 -10.88 -4.89
N GLU A 198 -6.64 -10.98 -5.60
CA GLU A 198 -6.68 -11.01 -7.06
C GLU A 198 -6.17 -9.68 -7.64
N ASP A 199 -6.57 -8.53 -7.08
CA ASP A 199 -6.14 -7.22 -7.56
C ASP A 199 -4.66 -6.95 -7.18
N LYS A 200 -4.22 -7.38 -6.00
CA LYS A 200 -2.82 -7.28 -5.56
C LYS A 200 -1.88 -8.14 -6.41
N ARG A 201 -2.27 -9.38 -6.72
CA ARG A 201 -1.54 -10.25 -7.64
C ARG A 201 -1.51 -9.67 -9.05
N LEU A 202 -2.64 -9.13 -9.50
CA LEU A 202 -2.71 -8.47 -10.80
C LEU A 202 -1.72 -7.30 -10.88
N PHE A 203 -1.59 -6.51 -9.82
CA PHE A 203 -0.59 -5.45 -9.74
C PHE A 203 0.83 -6.01 -9.79
N TYR A 204 1.10 -7.06 -9.02
CA TYR A 204 2.42 -7.65 -8.87
C TYR A 204 2.97 -8.24 -10.15
N ASP A 205 2.16 -9.07 -10.78
CA ASP A 205 2.50 -9.77 -12.01
C ASP A 205 2.04 -9.00 -13.24
N SER A 206 1.72 -7.70 -13.09
CA SER A 206 1.07 -6.92 -14.14
C SER A 206 1.83 -6.95 -15.46
N LYS A 207 3.16 -6.82 -15.44
CA LYS A 207 3.99 -6.85 -16.67
C LYS A 207 3.92 -8.21 -17.36
N SER A 208 4.07 -9.29 -16.60
CA SER A 208 4.03 -10.66 -17.13
C SER A 208 2.63 -11.02 -17.61
N ASN A 209 1.60 -10.68 -16.83
CA ASN A 209 0.21 -10.92 -17.21
C ASN A 209 -0.20 -10.13 -18.46
N LEU A 210 0.25 -8.88 -18.58
CA LEU A 210 -0.02 -8.05 -19.76
C LEU A 210 0.65 -8.63 -20.99
N GLN A 211 1.91 -9.05 -20.88
CA GLN A 211 2.65 -9.67 -21.98
C GLN A 211 1.98 -10.98 -22.43
N GLU A 212 1.61 -11.86 -21.51
CA GLU A 212 0.90 -13.10 -21.83
C GLU A 212 -0.45 -12.82 -22.51
N LEU A 213 -1.18 -11.81 -22.04
CA LEU A 213 -2.46 -11.44 -22.64
C LEU A 213 -2.30 -10.88 -24.03
N ILE A 214 -1.48 -9.83 -24.21
CA ILE A 214 -1.38 -9.11 -25.49
C ILE A 214 -0.65 -9.98 -26.51
N GLN A 215 0.56 -10.43 -26.23
CA GLN A 215 1.35 -11.22 -27.17
C GLN A 215 0.87 -12.67 -27.27
N GLY A 216 0.50 -13.28 -26.13
CA GLY A 216 0.07 -14.66 -26.07
C GLY A 216 -1.32 -14.90 -26.65
N LYS A 217 -2.33 -14.17 -26.19
CA LYS A 217 -3.74 -14.37 -26.57
C LYS A 217 -4.19 -13.49 -27.72
N LEU A 218 -3.90 -12.19 -27.66
CA LEU A 218 -4.37 -11.23 -28.69
C LEU A 218 -3.48 -11.23 -29.95
N LYS A 219 -2.25 -11.77 -29.85
CA LYS A 219 -1.26 -11.78 -30.95
C LYS A 219 -0.94 -10.38 -31.47
N LYS A 220 -0.91 -9.40 -30.58
CA LYS A 220 -0.59 -8.00 -30.86
C LYS A 220 0.73 -7.61 -30.23
N GLU A 221 1.33 -6.54 -30.77
CA GLU A 221 2.53 -5.91 -30.21
C GLU A 221 2.14 -4.72 -29.34
N PHE A 222 2.94 -4.47 -28.32
CA PHE A 222 2.81 -3.29 -27.47
C PHE A 222 4.19 -2.82 -27.00
N GLU A 223 4.27 -1.56 -26.63
CA GLU A 223 5.50 -0.97 -26.11
C GLU A 223 5.28 -0.09 -24.91
N TYR A 224 6.30 0.02 -24.07
CA TYR A 224 6.35 0.99 -22.98
C TYR A 224 7.01 2.26 -23.48
N ARG A 225 6.30 3.38 -23.47
CA ARG A 225 6.78 4.71 -23.86
C ARG A 225 7.04 5.56 -22.63
N LEU A 226 8.28 6.00 -22.45
CA LEU A 226 8.58 7.01 -21.45
C LEU A 226 8.05 8.36 -21.95
N LEU A 227 7.05 8.90 -21.25
CA LEU A 227 6.46 10.20 -21.60
C LEU A 227 7.19 11.34 -20.92
N GLU A 228 7.59 11.14 -19.65
CA GLU A 228 8.21 12.19 -18.84
C GLU A 228 9.24 11.59 -17.89
N GLU A 229 10.34 12.31 -17.73
CA GLU A 229 11.32 12.13 -16.68
C GLU A 229 11.55 13.50 -16.04
N SER A 230 11.13 13.70 -14.80
CA SER A 230 11.17 14.98 -14.09
C SER A 230 11.72 14.84 -12.68
N GLY A 231 12.10 15.96 -12.08
CA GLY A 231 12.66 16.02 -10.73
C GLY A 231 14.19 15.90 -10.66
N PRO A 232 14.79 16.26 -9.51
CA PRO A 232 16.22 16.15 -9.27
C PRO A 232 16.66 14.68 -9.20
N GLU A 233 17.97 14.41 -9.36
CA GLU A 233 18.50 13.03 -9.40
C GLU A 233 18.08 12.14 -8.22
N HIS A 234 17.93 12.72 -7.05
CA HIS A 234 17.55 12.02 -5.83
C HIS A 234 16.02 11.91 -5.63
N ASP A 235 15.22 12.56 -6.48
CA ASP A 235 13.74 12.52 -6.44
C ASP A 235 13.14 12.53 -7.86
N LYS A 236 13.66 11.67 -8.73
CA LYS A 236 13.16 11.52 -10.09
C LYS A 236 11.76 10.90 -10.10
N THR A 237 10.97 11.42 -11.01
CA THR A 237 9.65 10.87 -11.34
C THR A 237 9.63 10.48 -12.81
N PHE A 238 9.17 9.28 -13.08
CA PHE A 238 9.01 8.73 -14.43
C PHE A 238 7.53 8.55 -14.71
N VAL A 239 7.09 8.97 -15.88
CA VAL A 239 5.74 8.69 -16.39
C VAL A 239 5.89 7.81 -17.63
N VAL A 240 5.25 6.65 -17.58
CA VAL A 240 5.29 5.66 -18.67
C VAL A 240 3.87 5.40 -19.14
N GLU A 241 3.73 5.25 -20.46
CA GLU A 241 2.50 4.85 -21.13
C GLU A 241 2.70 3.49 -21.80
N ILE A 242 1.65 2.68 -21.85
CA ILE A 242 1.60 1.49 -22.68
C ILE A 242 0.80 1.81 -23.93
N ASP A 243 1.46 1.71 -25.06
CA ASP A 243 0.86 1.85 -26.37
C ASP A 243 0.73 0.47 -27.04
N MET A 244 -0.47 0.17 -27.51
CA MET A 244 -0.77 -1.01 -28.30
C MET A 244 -1.34 -0.57 -29.66
N GLU A 245 -0.53 -0.64 -30.70
CA GLU A 245 -0.94 -0.28 -32.07
C GLU A 245 -1.52 1.15 -32.19
N GLY A 246 -1.00 2.11 -31.44
CA GLY A 246 -1.46 3.50 -31.41
C GLY A 246 -2.57 3.79 -30.41
N GLU A 247 -2.98 2.80 -29.61
CA GLU A 247 -3.95 2.96 -28.52
C GLU A 247 -3.24 2.96 -27.16
N CYS A 248 -3.47 4.01 -26.36
CA CYS A 248 -3.01 4.04 -24.97
C CYS A 248 -3.87 3.11 -24.12
N LEU A 249 -3.26 2.04 -23.57
CA LEU A 249 -3.93 1.09 -22.69
C LEU A 249 -3.83 1.48 -21.22
N GLY A 250 -2.77 2.20 -20.82
CA GLY A 250 -2.58 2.57 -19.42
C GLY A 250 -1.38 3.48 -19.24
N ARG A 251 -1.41 4.28 -18.17
CA ARG A 251 -0.32 5.15 -17.76
C ARG A 251 0.06 4.89 -16.32
N GLY A 252 1.35 4.93 -16.04
CA GLY A 252 1.88 4.74 -14.70
C GLY A 252 2.95 5.76 -14.38
N GLN A 253 3.03 6.11 -13.11
CA GLN A 253 4.02 7.01 -12.55
C GLN A 253 4.80 6.29 -11.46
N GLY A 254 6.12 6.50 -11.41
CA GLY A 254 6.97 5.91 -10.39
C GLY A 254 8.31 6.61 -10.26
N ARG A 255 9.03 6.31 -9.18
CA ARG A 255 10.39 6.84 -8.92
C ARG A 255 11.48 6.14 -9.75
N THR A 256 11.14 5.01 -10.30
CA THR A 256 11.99 4.29 -11.25
C THR A 256 11.18 3.96 -12.49
N LYS A 257 11.84 3.81 -13.63
CA LYS A 257 11.19 3.36 -14.86
C LYS A 257 10.41 2.06 -14.62
N LYS A 258 11.01 1.11 -13.89
CA LYS A 258 10.40 -0.18 -13.57
C LYS A 258 9.10 -0.02 -12.78
N ALA A 259 9.07 0.86 -11.77
CA ALA A 259 7.86 1.12 -10.98
C ALA A 259 6.76 1.80 -11.84
N ALA A 260 7.13 2.76 -12.68
CA ALA A 260 6.20 3.41 -13.61
C ALA A 260 5.64 2.44 -14.65
N GLU A 261 6.48 1.56 -15.21
CA GLU A 261 6.06 0.50 -16.13
C GLU A 261 5.12 -0.51 -15.48
N GLN A 262 5.37 -0.87 -14.21
CA GLN A 262 4.51 -1.80 -13.46
C GLN A 262 3.13 -1.19 -13.20
N GLN A 263 3.09 0.07 -12.78
CA GLN A 263 1.83 0.79 -12.60
C GLN A 263 1.08 0.93 -13.94
N ALA A 264 1.78 1.28 -15.03
CA ALA A 264 1.16 1.37 -16.36
C ALA A 264 0.57 0.03 -16.81
N ALA A 265 1.30 -1.08 -16.56
CA ALA A 265 0.83 -2.42 -16.89
C ALA A 265 -0.42 -2.82 -16.09
N TYR A 266 -0.47 -2.46 -14.81
CA TYR A 266 -1.64 -2.69 -13.98
C TYR A 266 -2.87 -1.95 -14.49
N GLU A 267 -2.74 -0.65 -14.79
CA GLU A 267 -3.83 0.16 -15.36
C GLU A 267 -4.32 -0.41 -16.70
N ALA A 268 -3.39 -0.85 -17.56
CA ALA A 268 -3.73 -1.51 -18.82
C ALA A 268 -4.51 -2.81 -18.61
N LEU A 269 -4.13 -3.60 -17.61
CA LEU A 269 -4.86 -4.83 -17.27
C LEU A 269 -6.26 -4.55 -16.73
N LEU A 270 -6.42 -3.51 -15.89
CA LEU A 270 -7.74 -3.09 -15.42
C LEU A 270 -8.65 -2.68 -16.60
N LEU A 271 -8.13 -1.86 -17.53
CA LEU A 271 -8.86 -1.48 -18.73
C LEU A 271 -9.24 -2.69 -19.59
N LEU A 272 -8.33 -3.64 -19.77
CA LEU A 272 -8.61 -4.85 -20.55
C LEU A 272 -9.61 -5.78 -19.85
N ARG A 273 -9.59 -5.85 -18.51
CA ARG A 273 -10.61 -6.54 -17.72
C ARG A 273 -12.00 -5.93 -17.91
N ASP A 274 -12.10 -4.62 -17.89
CA ASP A 274 -13.38 -3.91 -18.12
C ASP A 274 -13.91 -4.12 -19.53
N ARG A 275 -13.03 -4.38 -20.50
CA ARG A 275 -13.38 -4.78 -21.88
C ARG A 275 -13.74 -6.26 -22.03
N GLY A 276 -13.78 -7.01 -20.94
CA GLY A 276 -14.20 -8.43 -20.91
C GLY A 276 -13.08 -9.45 -21.17
N TYR A 277 -11.81 -9.04 -21.14
CA TYR A 277 -10.70 -9.98 -21.20
C TYR A 277 -10.47 -10.65 -19.84
N VAL A 278 -10.42 -11.99 -19.85
CA VAL A 278 -10.23 -12.80 -18.63
C VAL A 278 -8.74 -13.16 -18.50
N PHE A 279 -8.16 -12.82 -17.35
CA PHE A 279 -6.82 -13.27 -16.95
C PHE A 279 -6.89 -14.68 -16.38
N LYS A 280 -5.75 -15.40 -16.34
CA LYS A 280 -5.71 -16.68 -15.64
C LYS A 280 -6.10 -16.47 -14.18
N LYS A 281 -7.15 -17.16 -13.73
CA LYS A 281 -7.32 -17.45 -12.30
C LYS A 281 -6.28 -18.50 -11.93
N TYR A 282 -5.39 -18.17 -11.04
CA TYR A 282 -4.47 -19.13 -10.43
C TYR A 282 -5.15 -19.85 -9.27
#